data_8dc7f3e9623a392b5ebff98d88458706
#
_entry.id   8dc7f3e9623a392b5ebff98d88458706
#
_cell.length_a   1.000
_cell.length_b   1.000
_cell.length_c   1.000
_cell.angle_alpha   90.00
_cell.angle_beta   90.00
_cell.angle_gamma   90.00
#
_symmetry.space_group_name_H-M   'P 1'
#
loop_
_entity.id
_entity.type
_entity.pdbx_description
1 polymer ?
#
loop_
_entity_poly.entity_id
_entity_poly.type
_entity_poly.pdbx_seq_one_letter_code
_entity_poly.pdbx_strand_id
1 'polypeptide(L)'
;MGLGKFSFTTRLIALVTVLCVGATLISSSLLIWLNYRTTVEEAGNQGENIARLLAKSARLARALPDEVEDFFAQHMIVSAQLLAGYVEMAEKAGLSADEISRRISEITDKTVLDEFWVTNESGHAYLHKIGSPDFTFSPSAEQQPQAHEFWPLLKGNADVIIQKARKREIDNESFKYVGVRGSDKPRIVQVGYNANYINSIEQKLGIQRAIDNLLDSEDIEAIFIFNKEMNIIAAPRSNGKL
;
A
#
# COMPACT_ATOMS: atom_id res chain seq x y z
N MET A 1 25.54 68.56 -35.31
CA MET A 1 24.35 69.24 -34.77
C MET A 1 24.71 69.78 -33.41
N GLY A 2 24.75 71.15 -33.30
CA GLY A 2 25.43 71.82 -32.23
C GLY A 2 24.68 71.87 -30.89
N LEU A 3 25.31 71.41 -29.88
CA LEU A 3 24.92 71.51 -28.42
C LEU A 3 25.13 72.95 -27.90
N GLY A 4 25.21 73.97 -28.75
CA GLY A 4 25.68 75.31 -28.40
C GLY A 4 24.67 76.34 -27.89
N LYS A 5 23.37 76.02 -27.71
CA LYS A 5 22.36 77.08 -27.42
C LYS A 5 21.55 76.84 -26.11
N PHE A 6 21.92 75.90 -25.23
CA PHE A 6 21.21 75.76 -23.98
C PHE A 6 21.90 76.53 -22.86
N SER A 7 21.09 77.20 -22.02
CA SER A 7 21.53 77.86 -20.81
C SER A 7 22.28 76.86 -19.85
N PHE A 8 23.25 77.41 -19.12
CA PHE A 8 23.99 76.59 -18.09
C PHE A 8 23.04 75.80 -17.19
N THR A 9 21.97 76.45 -16.71
CA THR A 9 20.95 75.84 -15.89
C THR A 9 20.27 74.67 -16.55
N THR A 10 19.91 74.78 -17.84
CA THR A 10 19.29 73.71 -18.62
C THR A 10 20.22 72.48 -18.77
N ARG A 11 21.52 72.70 -18.96
CA ARG A 11 22.53 71.63 -19.02
C ARG A 11 22.70 70.95 -17.70
N LEU A 12 22.69 71.68 -16.58
CA LEU A 12 22.79 71.17 -15.25
C LEU A 12 21.58 70.30 -14.87
N ILE A 13 20.35 70.79 -15.17
CA ILE A 13 19.10 70.04 -14.98
C ILE A 13 19.13 68.74 -15.77
N ALA A 14 19.49 68.82 -17.06
CA ALA A 14 19.55 67.63 -17.90
C ALA A 14 20.56 66.59 -17.38
N LEU A 15 21.75 67.04 -16.93
CA LEU A 15 22.76 66.16 -16.37
C LEU A 15 22.26 65.45 -15.08
N VAL A 16 21.65 66.20 -14.17
CA VAL A 16 21.08 65.66 -12.92
C VAL A 16 19.95 64.69 -13.22
N THR A 17 19.05 65.03 -14.16
CA THR A 17 17.99 64.14 -14.58
C THR A 17 18.51 62.81 -15.12
N VAL A 18 19.52 62.87 -16.02
CA VAL A 18 20.15 61.66 -16.61
C VAL A 18 20.81 60.81 -15.52
N LEU A 19 21.49 61.43 -14.55
CA LEU A 19 22.11 60.74 -13.44
C LEU A 19 21.06 60.07 -12.54
N CYS A 20 19.98 60.78 -12.21
CA CYS A 20 18.87 60.21 -11.40
C CYS A 20 18.20 59.04 -12.13
N VAL A 21 17.87 59.19 -13.41
CA VAL A 21 17.28 58.12 -14.22
C VAL A 21 18.27 56.95 -14.32
N GLY A 22 19.51 57.18 -14.58
CA GLY A 22 20.55 56.14 -14.60
C GLY A 22 20.68 55.40 -13.28
N ALA A 23 20.70 56.12 -12.17
CA ALA A 23 20.77 55.50 -10.83
C ALA A 23 19.53 54.65 -10.49
N THR A 24 18.33 55.13 -10.86
CA THR A 24 17.08 54.36 -10.65
C THR A 24 17.02 53.10 -11.50
N LEU A 25 17.45 53.16 -12.78
CA LEU A 25 17.50 52.00 -13.64
C LEU A 25 18.49 50.95 -13.14
N ILE A 26 19.67 51.37 -12.71
CA ILE A 26 20.68 50.46 -12.16
C ILE A 26 20.15 49.81 -10.85
N SER A 27 19.58 50.58 -9.95
CA SER A 27 19.06 50.09 -8.68
C SER A 27 17.89 49.11 -8.93
N SER A 28 16.96 49.42 -9.83
CA SER A 28 15.85 48.55 -10.18
C SER A 28 16.32 47.26 -10.83
N SER A 29 17.30 47.32 -11.74
CA SER A 29 17.85 46.12 -12.37
C SER A 29 18.55 45.22 -11.35
N LEU A 30 19.28 45.83 -10.41
CA LEU A 30 19.96 45.07 -9.33
C LEU A 30 18.95 44.40 -8.41
N LEU A 31 17.87 45.11 -8.03
CA LEU A 31 16.81 44.54 -7.20
C LEU A 31 16.07 43.40 -7.89
N ILE A 32 15.76 43.54 -9.19
CA ILE A 32 15.12 42.48 -9.99
C ILE A 32 16.05 41.27 -10.05
N TRP A 33 17.34 41.48 -10.30
CA TRP A 33 18.31 40.38 -10.36
C TRP A 33 18.47 39.65 -9.02
N LEU A 34 18.55 40.39 -7.91
CA LEU A 34 18.62 39.81 -6.55
C LEU A 34 17.36 39.04 -6.21
N ASN A 35 16.16 39.62 -6.44
CA ASN A 35 14.89 38.93 -6.20
C ASN A 35 14.76 37.67 -7.04
N TYR A 36 15.10 37.73 -8.33
CA TYR A 36 15.08 36.54 -9.19
C TYR A 36 15.98 35.43 -8.65
N ARG A 37 17.21 35.79 -8.25
CA ARG A 37 18.17 34.83 -7.70
C ARG A 37 17.68 34.20 -6.41
N THR A 38 17.18 35.01 -5.46
CA THR A 38 16.63 34.49 -4.18
C THR A 38 15.41 33.63 -4.41
N THR A 39 14.49 34.02 -5.28
CA THR A 39 13.29 33.24 -5.59
C THR A 39 13.63 31.89 -6.23
N VAL A 40 14.59 31.85 -7.15
CA VAL A 40 15.04 30.60 -7.76
C VAL A 40 15.74 29.69 -6.74
N GLU A 41 16.57 30.27 -5.86
CA GLU A 41 17.25 29.52 -4.81
C GLU A 41 16.27 28.98 -3.75
N GLU A 42 15.29 29.77 -3.34
CA GLU A 42 14.21 29.34 -2.46
C GLU A 42 13.35 28.25 -3.08
N ALA A 43 12.95 28.38 -4.36
CA ALA A 43 12.20 27.35 -5.08
C ALA A 43 12.99 26.04 -5.19
N GLY A 44 14.31 26.13 -5.45
CA GLY A 44 15.20 24.97 -5.47
C GLY A 44 15.27 24.27 -4.10
N ASN A 45 15.43 25.02 -3.01
CA ASN A 45 15.47 24.48 -1.66
C ASN A 45 14.12 23.84 -1.23
N GLN A 46 13.02 24.48 -1.61
CA GLN A 46 11.68 23.92 -1.37
C GLN A 46 11.47 22.62 -2.15
N GLY A 47 11.87 22.61 -3.43
CA GLY A 47 11.82 21.41 -4.27
C GLY A 47 12.65 20.25 -3.70
N GLU A 48 13.86 20.53 -3.23
CA GLU A 48 14.69 19.52 -2.57
C GLU A 48 14.05 18.97 -1.28
N ASN A 49 13.48 19.85 -0.45
CA ASN A 49 12.80 19.43 0.78
C ASN A 49 11.58 18.56 0.49
N ILE A 50 10.76 18.92 -0.50
CA ILE A 50 9.62 18.13 -0.96
C ILE A 50 10.10 16.77 -1.49
N ALA A 51 11.14 16.75 -2.32
CA ALA A 51 11.71 15.52 -2.84
C ALA A 51 12.23 14.59 -1.73
N ARG A 52 12.90 15.13 -0.71
CA ARG A 52 13.38 14.37 0.47
C ARG A 52 12.22 13.80 1.29
N LEU A 53 11.18 14.59 1.54
CA LEU A 53 9.97 14.12 2.25
C LEU A 53 9.27 13.01 1.47
N LEU A 54 9.13 13.19 0.16
CA LEU A 54 8.57 12.17 -0.73
C LEU A 54 9.39 10.89 -0.75
N ALA A 55 10.71 11.00 -0.85
CA ALA A 55 11.58 9.83 -0.82
C ALA A 55 11.50 9.08 0.52
N LYS A 56 11.31 9.80 1.63
CA LYS A 56 11.08 9.20 2.96
C LYS A 56 9.70 8.53 3.02
N SER A 57 8.67 9.20 2.56
CA SER A 57 7.30 8.67 2.49
C SER A 57 7.21 7.46 1.58
N ALA A 58 7.91 7.49 0.44
CA ALA A 58 8.01 6.38 -0.49
C ALA A 58 8.66 5.13 0.12
N ARG A 59 9.72 5.32 0.93
CA ARG A 59 10.33 4.20 1.65
C ARG A 59 9.40 3.61 2.71
N LEU A 60 8.70 4.45 3.45
CA LEU A 60 7.70 4.01 4.43
C LEU A 60 6.54 3.28 3.75
N ALA A 61 5.98 3.86 2.67
CA ALA A 61 4.89 3.24 1.92
C ALA A 61 5.28 1.91 1.26
N ARG A 62 6.56 1.68 0.99
CA ARG A 62 7.07 0.41 0.45
C ARG A 62 7.27 -0.67 1.53
N ALA A 63 7.54 -0.27 2.77
CA ALA A 63 7.65 -1.18 3.91
C ALA A 63 6.29 -1.53 4.52
N LEU A 64 5.30 -0.63 4.39
CA LEU A 64 3.95 -0.81 4.93
C LEU A 64 3.23 -2.09 4.47
N PRO A 65 3.30 -2.52 3.19
CA PRO A 65 2.63 -3.75 2.76
C PRO A 65 3.11 -4.98 3.52
N ASP A 66 4.41 -5.14 3.72
CA ASP A 66 4.98 -6.28 4.45
C ASP A 66 4.57 -6.23 5.94
N GLU A 67 4.63 -5.05 6.59
CA GLU A 67 4.20 -4.89 7.99
C GLU A 67 2.69 -5.12 8.17
N VAL A 68 1.88 -4.62 7.23
CA VAL A 68 0.43 -4.86 7.21
C VAL A 68 0.14 -6.33 6.98
N GLU A 69 0.84 -6.98 6.05
CA GLU A 69 0.69 -8.40 5.79
C GLU A 69 1.05 -9.26 6.99
N ASP A 70 2.13 -8.92 7.71
CA ASP A 70 2.55 -9.60 8.93
C ASP A 70 1.54 -9.38 10.07
N PHE A 71 1.04 -8.15 10.24
CA PHE A 71 -0.01 -7.86 11.22
C PHE A 71 -1.27 -8.68 10.96
N PHE A 72 -1.74 -8.75 9.71
CA PHE A 72 -2.87 -9.60 9.34
C PHE A 72 -2.58 -11.08 9.59
N ALA A 73 -1.38 -11.55 9.28
CA ALA A 73 -1.00 -12.93 9.52
C ALA A 73 -1.09 -13.30 11.02
N GLN A 74 -0.65 -12.43 11.93
CA GLN A 74 -0.77 -12.66 13.37
C GLN A 74 -2.24 -12.74 13.80
N HIS A 75 -3.10 -11.84 13.31
CA HIS A 75 -4.54 -11.92 13.60
C HIS A 75 -5.19 -13.19 13.04
N MET A 76 -4.77 -13.62 11.85
CA MET A 76 -5.25 -14.85 11.24
C MET A 76 -4.82 -16.09 12.05
N ILE A 77 -3.60 -16.11 12.60
CA ILE A 77 -3.14 -17.20 13.49
C ILE A 77 -4.06 -17.31 14.70
N VAL A 78 -4.32 -16.18 15.36
CA VAL A 78 -5.24 -16.16 16.53
C VAL A 78 -6.62 -16.63 16.12
N SER A 79 -7.16 -16.19 14.99
CA SER A 79 -8.47 -16.62 14.49
C SER A 79 -8.50 -18.13 14.22
N ALA A 80 -7.46 -18.67 13.58
CA ALA A 80 -7.35 -20.11 13.30
C ALA A 80 -7.23 -20.94 14.58
N GLN A 81 -6.48 -20.48 15.58
CA GLN A 81 -6.35 -21.15 16.89
C GLN A 81 -7.66 -21.14 17.68
N LEU A 82 -8.37 -19.99 17.70
CA LEU A 82 -9.70 -19.89 18.31
C LEU A 82 -10.71 -20.80 17.62
N LEU A 83 -10.65 -20.86 16.29
CA LEU A 83 -11.48 -21.77 15.50
C LEU A 83 -11.17 -23.23 15.84
N ALA A 84 -9.89 -23.62 15.95
CA ALA A 84 -9.49 -24.97 16.34
C ALA A 84 -10.06 -25.36 17.72
N GLY A 85 -9.92 -24.45 18.70
CA GLY A 85 -10.48 -24.67 20.04
C GLY A 85 -12.02 -24.72 20.05
N TYR A 86 -12.67 -23.87 19.26
CA TYR A 86 -14.12 -23.90 19.13
C TYR A 86 -14.61 -25.23 18.53
N VAL A 87 -13.98 -25.69 17.45
CA VAL A 87 -14.33 -26.97 16.79
C VAL A 87 -14.15 -28.13 17.76
N GLU A 88 -13.04 -28.18 18.50
CA GLU A 88 -12.81 -29.20 19.53
C GLU A 88 -13.92 -29.21 20.58
N MET A 89 -14.29 -28.06 21.14
CA MET A 89 -15.35 -27.94 22.14
C MET A 89 -16.72 -28.31 21.57
N ALA A 90 -17.04 -27.86 20.35
CA ALA A 90 -18.31 -28.12 19.71
C ALA A 90 -18.52 -29.62 19.43
N GLU A 91 -17.46 -30.30 18.93
CA GLU A 91 -17.47 -31.75 18.71
C GLU A 91 -17.63 -32.53 20.04
N LYS A 92 -16.89 -32.13 21.08
CA LYS A 92 -17.06 -32.73 22.42
C LYS A 92 -18.46 -32.54 23.02
N ALA A 93 -19.10 -31.41 22.67
CA ALA A 93 -20.49 -31.14 23.04
C ALA A 93 -21.52 -31.89 22.17
N GLY A 94 -21.10 -32.66 21.17
CA GLY A 94 -21.94 -33.46 20.29
C GLY A 94 -22.67 -32.69 19.20
N LEU A 95 -22.19 -31.48 18.85
CA LEU A 95 -22.74 -30.75 17.71
C LEU A 95 -22.39 -31.46 16.39
N SER A 96 -23.32 -31.46 15.45
CA SER A 96 -23.09 -32.00 14.09
C SER A 96 -22.17 -31.10 13.29
N ALA A 97 -21.49 -31.66 12.27
CA ALA A 97 -20.64 -30.90 11.36
C ALA A 97 -21.41 -29.76 10.68
N ASP A 98 -22.65 -30.01 10.26
CA ASP A 98 -23.51 -28.98 9.63
C ASP A 98 -23.81 -27.83 10.57
N GLU A 99 -24.12 -28.14 11.84
CA GLU A 99 -24.40 -27.09 12.83
C GLU A 99 -23.16 -26.28 13.17
N ILE A 100 -21.98 -26.92 13.26
CA ILE A 100 -20.70 -26.25 13.47
C ILE A 100 -20.40 -25.33 12.28
N SER A 101 -20.49 -25.84 11.05
CA SER A 101 -20.26 -25.06 9.82
C SER A 101 -21.21 -23.87 9.72
N ARG A 102 -22.49 -24.06 10.05
CA ARG A 102 -23.48 -22.98 10.04
C ARG A 102 -23.11 -21.87 11.01
N ARG A 103 -22.77 -22.19 12.25
CA ARG A 103 -22.41 -21.20 13.29
C ARG A 103 -21.15 -20.43 12.92
N ILE A 104 -20.13 -21.10 12.39
CA ILE A 104 -18.91 -20.43 11.97
C ILE A 104 -19.18 -19.57 10.73
N SER A 105 -20.00 -20.03 9.77
CA SER A 105 -20.39 -19.23 8.60
C SER A 105 -21.10 -17.94 8.97
N GLU A 106 -21.99 -17.97 9.99
CA GLU A 106 -22.65 -16.76 10.49
C GLU A 106 -21.67 -15.73 11.08
N ILE A 107 -20.52 -16.20 11.61
CA ILE A 107 -19.44 -15.33 12.09
C ILE A 107 -18.66 -14.77 10.90
N THR A 108 -18.31 -15.62 9.92
CA THR A 108 -17.56 -15.16 8.73
C THR A 108 -18.35 -14.14 7.94
N ASP A 109 -19.66 -14.28 7.81
CA ASP A 109 -20.52 -13.33 7.10
C ASP A 109 -20.60 -11.93 7.74
N LYS A 110 -20.20 -11.82 9.02
CA LYS A 110 -20.22 -10.56 9.78
C LYS A 110 -18.82 -10.00 10.05
N THR A 111 -17.78 -10.65 9.56
CA THR A 111 -16.38 -10.28 9.81
C THR A 111 -15.61 -10.14 8.51
N VAL A 112 -14.34 -9.80 8.60
CA VAL A 112 -13.42 -9.76 7.46
C VAL A 112 -12.88 -11.13 7.08
N LEU A 113 -13.21 -12.17 7.85
CA LEU A 113 -12.86 -13.54 7.54
C LEU A 113 -13.79 -14.07 6.44
N ASP A 114 -13.25 -14.34 5.26
CA ASP A 114 -14.08 -14.72 4.11
C ASP A 114 -14.41 -16.20 4.10
N GLU A 115 -13.48 -17.05 4.55
CA GLU A 115 -13.68 -18.50 4.56
C GLU A 115 -12.87 -19.22 5.63
N PHE A 116 -13.26 -20.46 5.88
CA PHE A 116 -12.54 -21.38 6.74
C PHE A 116 -12.65 -22.82 6.22
N TRP A 117 -11.65 -23.63 6.57
CA TRP A 117 -11.58 -25.04 6.25
C TRP A 117 -11.05 -25.83 7.44
N VAL A 118 -11.76 -26.92 7.80
CA VAL A 118 -11.29 -27.84 8.84
C VAL A 118 -11.32 -29.25 8.29
N THR A 119 -10.19 -29.92 8.33
CA THR A 119 -10.06 -31.25 7.75
C THR A 119 -10.18 -32.36 8.79
N ASN A 120 -10.48 -33.55 8.30
CA ASN A 120 -10.22 -34.78 9.04
C ASN A 120 -8.75 -35.23 8.84
N GLU A 121 -8.39 -36.40 9.39
CA GLU A 121 -7.04 -36.98 9.34
C GLU A 121 -6.59 -37.38 7.92
N SER A 122 -7.51 -37.55 6.97
CA SER A 122 -7.23 -37.83 5.56
C SER A 122 -7.06 -36.58 4.70
N GLY A 123 -7.25 -35.37 5.27
CA GLY A 123 -7.17 -34.12 4.55
C GLY A 123 -8.49 -33.68 3.91
N HIS A 124 -9.57 -34.44 4.02
CA HIS A 124 -10.89 -34.02 3.56
C HIS A 124 -11.48 -32.93 4.47
N ALA A 125 -11.88 -31.81 3.88
CA ALA A 125 -12.46 -30.67 4.60
C ALA A 125 -13.95 -30.94 4.89
N TYR A 126 -14.24 -31.42 6.10
CA TYR A 126 -15.60 -31.75 6.54
C TYR A 126 -16.34 -30.57 7.19
N LEU A 127 -15.62 -29.52 7.59
CA LEU A 127 -16.18 -28.23 7.99
C LEU A 127 -15.62 -27.15 7.09
N HIS A 128 -16.50 -26.38 6.51
CA HIS A 128 -16.16 -25.26 5.62
C HIS A 128 -17.31 -24.25 5.58
N LYS A 129 -17.07 -23.08 5.03
CA LYS A 129 -18.12 -22.08 4.85
C LYS A 129 -19.24 -22.65 3.99
N ILE A 130 -20.49 -22.37 4.36
CA ILE A 130 -21.67 -22.79 3.61
C ILE A 130 -21.59 -22.22 2.18
N GLY A 131 -21.80 -23.08 1.19
CA GLY A 131 -21.69 -22.72 -0.23
C GLY A 131 -20.30 -22.93 -0.84
N SER A 132 -19.28 -23.24 -0.03
CA SER A 132 -17.98 -23.66 -0.56
C SER A 132 -18.08 -25.06 -1.18
N PRO A 133 -17.27 -25.35 -2.23
CA PRO A 133 -17.23 -26.68 -2.81
C PRO A 133 -16.60 -27.71 -1.86
N ASP A 134 -16.85 -28.98 -2.13
CA ASP A 134 -16.14 -30.08 -1.47
C ASP A 134 -14.64 -30.00 -1.82
N PHE A 135 -13.78 -30.11 -0.80
CA PHE A 135 -12.34 -29.96 -1.00
C PHE A 135 -11.55 -30.94 -0.14
N THR A 136 -10.54 -31.55 -0.75
CA THR A 136 -9.62 -32.45 -0.06
C THR A 136 -8.20 -31.96 -0.29
N PHE A 137 -7.49 -31.64 0.80
CA PHE A 137 -6.08 -31.26 0.74
C PHE A 137 -5.23 -32.45 0.32
N SER A 138 -4.27 -32.20 -0.59
CA SER A 138 -3.34 -33.18 -1.11
C SER A 138 -1.90 -32.78 -0.81
N PRO A 139 -0.98 -33.73 -0.56
CA PRO A 139 0.45 -33.42 -0.44
C PRO A 139 1.13 -33.09 -1.78
N SER A 140 0.45 -33.27 -2.90
CA SER A 140 1.00 -33.09 -4.24
C SER A 140 1.01 -31.62 -4.64
N ALA A 141 2.20 -31.02 -4.77
CA ALA A 141 2.37 -29.67 -5.30
C ALA A 141 1.95 -29.52 -6.76
N GLU A 142 1.99 -30.62 -7.55
CA GLU A 142 1.54 -30.59 -8.94
C GLU A 142 0.03 -30.47 -9.06
N GLN A 143 -0.71 -31.13 -8.16
CA GLN A 143 -2.17 -31.10 -8.15
C GLN A 143 -2.73 -29.88 -7.42
N GLN A 144 -2.08 -29.48 -6.35
CA GLN A 144 -2.49 -28.38 -5.49
C GLN A 144 -1.30 -27.46 -5.14
N PRO A 145 -0.89 -26.59 -6.08
CA PRO A 145 0.27 -25.72 -5.87
C PRO A 145 0.17 -24.80 -4.65
N GLN A 146 -1.05 -24.50 -4.19
CA GLN A 146 -1.33 -23.64 -3.05
C GLN A 146 -1.64 -24.48 -1.80
N ALA A 147 -2.59 -25.39 -1.86
CA ALA A 147 -3.13 -26.08 -0.69
C ALA A 147 -2.15 -27.14 -0.13
N HIS A 148 -1.26 -27.73 -0.95
CA HIS A 148 -0.28 -28.75 -0.50
C HIS A 148 0.63 -28.22 0.63
N GLU A 149 0.89 -26.92 0.70
CA GLU A 149 1.75 -26.31 1.72
C GLU A 149 1.19 -26.51 3.14
N PHE A 150 -0.13 -26.73 3.29
CA PHE A 150 -0.75 -26.99 4.60
C PHE A 150 -0.64 -28.45 5.06
N TRP A 151 -0.22 -29.36 4.18
CA TRP A 151 -0.09 -30.77 4.52
C TRP A 151 0.80 -31.08 5.72
N PRO A 152 1.90 -30.35 5.99
CA PRO A 152 2.73 -30.54 7.18
C PRO A 152 1.98 -30.37 8.52
N LEU A 153 0.91 -29.56 8.56
CA LEU A 153 0.05 -29.41 9.76
C LEU A 153 -0.63 -30.73 10.12
N LEU A 154 -1.09 -31.46 9.10
CA LEU A 154 -1.75 -32.75 9.27
C LEU A 154 -0.78 -33.83 9.76
N LYS A 155 0.47 -33.77 9.34
CA LYS A 155 1.53 -34.69 9.73
C LYS A 155 2.23 -34.35 11.06
N GLY A 156 1.93 -33.18 11.64
CA GLY A 156 2.56 -32.70 12.85
C GLY A 156 4.00 -32.20 12.65
N ASN A 157 4.38 -31.90 11.42
CA ASN A 157 5.69 -31.35 11.07
C ASN A 157 5.73 -29.80 11.15
N ALA A 158 4.58 -29.18 11.32
CA ALA A 158 4.41 -27.76 11.58
C ALA A 158 3.19 -27.52 12.48
N ASP A 159 3.21 -26.45 13.27
CA ASP A 159 2.09 -26.03 14.10
C ASP A 159 1.30 -24.90 13.43
N VAL A 160 1.99 -24.07 12.65
CA VAL A 160 1.42 -22.91 11.94
C VAL A 160 2.05 -22.81 10.56
N ILE A 161 1.23 -22.50 9.56
CA ILE A 161 1.67 -22.17 8.20
C ILE A 161 0.99 -20.89 7.76
N ILE A 162 1.80 -19.93 7.29
CA ILE A 162 1.38 -18.63 6.80
C ILE A 162 1.71 -18.57 5.32
N GLN A 163 0.73 -18.35 4.48
CA GLN A 163 0.96 -18.11 3.05
C GLN A 163 0.86 -16.63 2.72
N LYS A 164 1.69 -16.18 1.77
CA LYS A 164 1.47 -14.90 1.11
C LYS A 164 0.21 -14.95 0.26
N ALA A 165 -0.42 -13.78 0.06
CA ALA A 165 -1.59 -13.69 -0.81
C ALA A 165 -1.26 -14.21 -2.22
N ARG A 166 -2.02 -15.15 -2.72
CA ARG A 166 -1.88 -15.74 -4.06
C ARG A 166 -3.19 -16.36 -4.56
N LYS A 167 -3.24 -16.67 -5.85
CA LYS A 167 -4.39 -17.33 -6.46
C LYS A 167 -4.59 -18.73 -5.87
N ARG A 168 -5.85 -19.06 -5.58
CA ARG A 168 -6.26 -20.36 -5.09
C ARG A 168 -6.73 -21.26 -6.24
N GLU A 169 -6.72 -22.58 -6.02
CA GLU A 169 -7.05 -23.58 -7.06
C GLU A 169 -8.55 -23.62 -7.39
N ILE A 170 -9.42 -23.17 -6.48
CA ILE A 170 -10.87 -23.34 -6.59
C ILE A 170 -11.46 -22.46 -7.69
N ASP A 171 -11.05 -21.17 -7.77
CA ASP A 171 -11.66 -20.18 -8.67
C ASP A 171 -10.68 -19.14 -9.23
N ASN A 172 -9.38 -19.31 -8.97
CA ASN A 172 -8.32 -18.35 -9.31
C ASN A 172 -8.42 -16.98 -8.63
N GLU A 173 -9.28 -16.78 -7.63
CA GLU A 173 -9.26 -15.58 -6.81
C GLU A 173 -8.01 -15.55 -5.91
N SER A 174 -7.55 -14.35 -5.58
CA SER A 174 -6.39 -14.18 -4.71
C SER A 174 -6.82 -14.17 -3.25
N PHE A 175 -6.26 -15.10 -2.48
CA PHE A 175 -6.49 -15.23 -1.05
C PHE A 175 -5.18 -15.29 -0.27
N LYS A 176 -5.22 -14.77 0.96
CA LYS A 176 -4.21 -15.03 1.98
C LYS A 176 -4.76 -16.07 2.94
N TYR A 177 -3.98 -17.11 3.16
CA TYR A 177 -4.34 -18.19 4.07
C TYR A 177 -3.37 -18.31 5.23
N VAL A 178 -3.91 -18.67 6.37
CA VAL A 178 -3.17 -19.14 7.53
C VAL A 178 -3.83 -20.43 8.01
N GLY A 179 -3.01 -21.45 8.25
CA GLY A 179 -3.45 -22.69 8.82
C GLY A 179 -2.73 -22.99 10.13
N VAL A 180 -3.44 -23.64 11.04
CA VAL A 180 -2.88 -24.18 12.26
C VAL A 180 -3.21 -25.67 12.38
N ARG A 181 -2.40 -26.38 13.12
CA ARG A 181 -2.65 -27.78 13.49
C ARG A 181 -3.81 -27.83 14.52
N GLY A 182 -4.65 -28.84 14.42
CA GLY A 182 -5.67 -29.12 15.43
C GLY A 182 -5.03 -29.45 16.78
N SER A 183 -5.68 -29.01 17.87
CA SER A 183 -5.22 -29.21 19.25
C SER A 183 -5.46 -30.63 19.78
N ASP A 184 -6.52 -31.27 19.36
CA ASP A 184 -7.01 -32.56 19.87
C ASP A 184 -6.67 -33.76 18.98
N LYS A 185 -6.65 -33.55 17.66
CA LYS A 185 -6.40 -34.62 16.67
C LYS A 185 -5.71 -34.05 15.42
N PRO A 186 -5.08 -34.90 14.59
CA PRO A 186 -4.50 -34.46 13.33
C PRO A 186 -5.58 -33.86 12.44
N ARG A 187 -5.50 -32.55 12.20
CA ARG A 187 -6.36 -31.82 11.27
C ARG A 187 -5.70 -30.49 10.87
N ILE A 188 -6.04 -30.02 9.70
CA ILE A 188 -5.73 -28.67 9.27
C ILE A 188 -6.92 -27.80 9.68
N VAL A 189 -6.67 -26.68 10.37
CA VAL A 189 -7.65 -25.63 10.61
C VAL A 189 -7.12 -24.40 9.90
N GLN A 190 -7.78 -24.03 8.79
CA GLN A 190 -7.33 -22.96 7.90
C GLN A 190 -8.39 -21.84 7.87
N VAL A 191 -7.91 -20.61 7.87
CA VAL A 191 -8.73 -19.40 7.65
C VAL A 191 -8.20 -18.62 6.47
N GLY A 192 -9.09 -17.96 5.74
CA GLY A 192 -8.78 -17.23 4.52
C GLY A 192 -9.41 -15.84 4.47
N TYR A 193 -8.63 -14.88 3.96
CA TYR A 193 -9.07 -13.54 3.60
C TYR A 193 -8.91 -13.32 2.10
N ASN A 194 -9.89 -12.68 1.47
CA ASN A 194 -9.76 -12.23 0.10
C ASN A 194 -8.69 -11.13 0.00
N ALA A 195 -7.72 -11.32 -0.88
CA ALA A 195 -6.60 -10.38 -1.04
C ALA A 195 -7.03 -8.99 -1.54
N ASN A 196 -8.22 -8.84 -2.11
CA ASN A 196 -8.75 -7.54 -2.49
C ASN A 196 -8.87 -6.58 -1.30
N TYR A 197 -9.15 -7.11 -0.10
CA TYR A 197 -9.18 -6.29 1.10
C TYR A 197 -7.78 -5.77 1.45
N ILE A 198 -6.75 -6.59 1.39
CA ILE A 198 -5.35 -6.21 1.62
C ILE A 198 -4.91 -5.19 0.57
N ASN A 199 -5.17 -5.45 -0.71
CA ASN A 199 -4.89 -4.55 -1.82
C ASN A 199 -5.58 -3.19 -1.66
N SER A 200 -6.81 -3.15 -1.11
CA SER A 200 -7.53 -1.89 -0.85
C SER A 200 -6.85 -1.04 0.22
N ILE A 201 -6.24 -1.66 1.21
CA ILE A 201 -5.47 -0.97 2.26
C ILE A 201 -4.18 -0.42 1.66
N GLU A 202 -3.45 -1.21 0.88
CA GLU A 202 -2.25 -0.77 0.16
C GLU A 202 -2.54 0.42 -0.76
N GLN A 203 -3.65 0.40 -1.50
CA GLN A 203 -4.07 1.52 -2.34
C GLN A 203 -4.39 2.78 -1.53
N LYS A 204 -4.98 2.62 -0.33
CA LYS A 204 -5.34 3.76 0.54
C LYS A 204 -4.13 4.37 1.24
N LEU A 205 -3.12 3.60 1.54
CA LEU A 205 -1.92 4.02 2.27
C LEU A 205 -0.69 4.18 1.37
N GLY A 206 -0.77 3.70 0.13
CA GLY A 206 0.35 3.59 -0.78
C GLY A 206 0.89 4.93 -1.30
N ILE A 207 2.07 4.85 -1.88
CA ILE A 207 2.83 5.98 -2.44
C ILE A 207 2.04 6.76 -3.50
N GLN A 208 1.16 6.09 -4.25
CA GLN A 208 0.33 6.74 -5.26
C GLN A 208 -0.60 7.78 -4.66
N ARG A 209 -1.22 7.47 -3.50
CA ARG A 209 -2.09 8.44 -2.82
C ARG A 209 -1.31 9.64 -2.27
N ALA A 210 -0.07 9.42 -1.80
CA ALA A 210 0.78 10.53 -1.38
C ALA A 210 1.11 11.46 -2.55
N ILE A 211 1.35 10.92 -3.76
CA ILE A 211 1.53 11.69 -4.98
C ILE A 211 0.26 12.45 -5.34
N ASP A 212 -0.88 11.75 -5.40
CA ASP A 212 -2.17 12.35 -5.77
C ASP A 212 -2.52 13.52 -4.83
N ASN A 213 -2.32 13.37 -3.51
CA ASN A 213 -2.56 14.44 -2.53
C ASN A 213 -1.62 15.65 -2.68
N LEU A 214 -0.39 15.45 -3.13
CA LEU A 214 0.56 16.53 -3.34
C LEU A 214 0.33 17.27 -4.66
N LEU A 215 -0.17 16.58 -5.67
CA LEU A 215 -0.55 17.16 -6.97
C LEU A 215 -1.85 17.99 -6.89
N ASP A 216 -2.64 17.83 -5.83
CA ASP A 216 -3.78 18.71 -5.56
C ASP A 216 -3.34 20.13 -5.13
N SER A 217 -2.03 20.35 -4.85
CA SER A 217 -1.47 21.68 -4.62
C SER A 217 -1.16 22.37 -5.95
N GLU A 218 -1.54 23.63 -6.08
CA GLU A 218 -1.38 24.43 -7.31
C GLU A 218 0.10 24.65 -7.72
N ASP A 219 1.04 24.35 -6.81
CA ASP A 219 2.46 24.63 -6.99
C ASP A 219 3.27 23.48 -7.62
N ILE A 220 2.68 22.29 -7.78
CA ILE A 220 3.39 21.09 -8.24
C ILE A 220 2.69 20.52 -9.48
N GLU A 221 3.33 20.61 -10.63
CA GLU A 221 2.78 20.13 -11.91
C GLU A 221 2.89 18.60 -12.09
N ALA A 222 3.99 18.00 -11.63
CA ALA A 222 4.22 16.58 -11.78
C ALA A 222 5.20 16.03 -10.72
N ILE A 223 4.98 14.77 -10.33
CA ILE A 223 5.86 14.01 -9.44
C ILE A 223 6.10 12.64 -10.06
N PHE A 224 7.36 12.28 -10.25
CA PHE A 224 7.76 10.95 -10.70
C PHE A 224 8.69 10.32 -9.67
N ILE A 225 8.43 9.07 -9.33
CA ILE A 225 9.29 8.31 -8.41
C ILE A 225 9.91 7.16 -9.18
N PHE A 226 11.22 7.03 -9.09
CA PHE A 226 12.01 6.02 -9.77
C PHE A 226 12.66 5.07 -8.75
N ASN A 227 12.86 3.82 -9.15
CA ASN A 227 13.71 2.88 -8.42
C ASN A 227 15.19 3.14 -8.74
N LYS A 228 16.09 2.32 -8.14
CA LYS A 228 17.54 2.45 -8.38
C LYS A 228 17.94 2.15 -9.83
N GLU A 229 17.14 1.40 -10.55
CA GLU A 229 17.29 1.02 -11.94
C GLU A 229 16.64 2.05 -12.90
N MET A 230 16.21 3.22 -12.38
CA MET A 230 15.55 4.29 -13.11
C MET A 230 14.20 3.91 -13.74
N ASN A 231 13.55 2.86 -13.26
CA ASN A 231 12.17 2.55 -13.66
C ASN A 231 11.18 3.37 -12.85
N ILE A 232 10.14 3.90 -13.49
CA ILE A 232 9.06 4.62 -12.83
C ILE A 232 8.29 3.64 -11.96
N ILE A 233 8.22 3.90 -10.65
CA ILE A 233 7.45 3.12 -9.69
C ILE A 233 6.16 3.81 -9.26
N ALA A 234 6.09 5.13 -9.43
CA ALA A 234 4.88 5.91 -9.26
C ALA A 234 4.93 7.20 -10.08
N ALA A 235 3.80 7.60 -10.62
CA ALA A 235 3.64 8.77 -11.47
C ALA A 235 2.24 9.37 -11.31
N PRO A 236 1.99 10.61 -11.76
CA PRO A 236 0.66 11.20 -11.79
C PRO A 236 -0.31 10.30 -12.54
N ARG A 237 -1.51 10.12 -12.00
CA ARG A 237 -2.59 9.50 -12.78
C ARG A 237 -3.01 10.49 -13.86
N SER A 238 -3.00 10.07 -15.11
CA SER A 238 -3.55 10.84 -16.20
C SER A 238 -5.08 10.96 -16.00
N ASN A 239 -5.52 12.08 -15.47
CA ASN A 239 -6.95 12.42 -15.36
C ASN A 239 -7.53 12.90 -16.69
N GLY A 240 -7.05 12.41 -17.82
CA GLY A 240 -7.67 12.70 -19.12
C GLY A 240 -7.77 14.17 -19.52
N LYS A 241 -6.96 15.05 -18.90
CA LYS A 241 -6.79 16.44 -19.31
C LYS A 241 -5.37 16.61 -19.88
N LEU A 242 -5.26 16.41 -21.16
CA LEU A 242 -4.31 17.05 -22.06
C LEU A 242 -5.07 18.14 -22.78
#